data_4c20c4569116ee73d8afad50ec7a9755
#
_entry.id   4c20c4569116ee73d8afad50ec7a9755
#
_cell.length_a   1.000
_cell.length_b   1.000
_cell.length_c   1.000
_cell.angle_alpha   90.00
_cell.angle_beta   90.00
_cell.angle_gamma   90.00
#
_symmetry.space_group_name_H-M   'P 1'
#
loop_
_entity.id
_entity.type
_entity.pdbx_description
1 polymer ?
#
loop_
_entity_poly.entity_id
_entity_poly.type
_entity_poly.pdbx_seq_one_letter_code
_entity_poly.pdbx_strand_id
1 'polypeptide(L)'
;MRWITGLLLIVALSTVQSRAQPSSGTTAAGIYYEVSGSGEPIVLVHAFSVDRRMWAAQIAALDTRFRVIRYDLRGHGKSPAPTSPYSQHDDLRSVLDAAGVARATVIGLSAGAEAATDFALAYPDRVARLVVASPGLSGYVPPPLTWTQPVFQAAASGDAEGAAKLWLDTPIMALRSDTSAAAIVRELVMANVRLWTYKANPVQRLTPPAIKRLSEIKCPTLVIVGEQDLPHIKEAAGLLAAGIGGAKQVTVPRAGHLVNLDARDEFNRAIESFLSGR
;
A
#
# COMPACT_ATOMS: atom_id res chain seq x y z
N MET A 1 27.97 -18.81 64.48
CA MET A 1 26.98 -19.03 63.43
C MET A 1 27.12 -17.91 62.42
N ARG A 2 27.70 -18.23 61.22
CA ARG A 2 27.91 -17.25 60.13
C ARG A 2 26.85 -17.55 59.05
N TRP A 3 25.96 -16.58 58.81
CA TRP A 3 24.97 -16.65 57.73
C TRP A 3 25.62 -16.19 56.43
N ILE A 4 25.74 -17.07 55.43
CA ILE A 4 26.16 -16.72 54.06
C ILE A 4 24.89 -16.46 53.27
N THR A 5 24.64 -15.19 52.98
CA THR A 5 23.58 -14.73 52.09
C THR A 5 24.07 -14.88 50.63
N GLY A 6 23.57 -15.89 49.95
CA GLY A 6 23.84 -16.08 48.53
C GLY A 6 23.02 -15.11 47.67
N LEU A 7 23.72 -14.23 46.94
CA LEU A 7 23.14 -13.34 45.96
C LEU A 7 22.90 -14.10 44.64
N LEU A 8 21.64 -14.39 44.32
CA LEU A 8 21.28 -14.96 43.02
C LEU A 8 21.33 -13.85 41.96
N LEU A 9 22.34 -13.94 41.10
CA LEU A 9 22.45 -13.07 39.92
C LEU A 9 21.52 -13.60 38.81
N ILE A 10 20.36 -12.95 38.58
CA ILE A 10 19.48 -13.23 37.45
C ILE A 10 20.10 -12.58 36.24
N VAL A 11 20.78 -13.34 35.39
CA VAL A 11 21.24 -12.89 34.07
C VAL A 11 20.04 -12.95 33.12
N ALA A 12 19.44 -11.79 32.84
CA ALA A 12 18.45 -11.66 31.78
C ALA A 12 19.16 -11.83 30.42
N LEU A 13 19.04 -13.00 29.83
CA LEU A 13 19.43 -13.22 28.43
C LEU A 13 18.47 -12.41 27.52
N SER A 14 18.92 -11.24 27.10
CA SER A 14 18.26 -10.52 26.00
C SER A 14 18.51 -11.31 24.73
N THR A 15 17.50 -12.03 24.24
CA THR A 15 17.55 -12.65 22.91
C THR A 15 17.57 -11.53 21.87
N VAL A 16 18.74 -11.23 21.33
CA VAL A 16 18.88 -10.42 20.14
C VAL A 16 18.22 -11.19 19.00
N GLN A 17 17.00 -10.81 18.64
CA GLN A 17 16.28 -11.40 17.53
C GLN A 17 17.06 -11.05 16.25
N SER A 18 17.72 -12.02 15.66
CA SER A 18 18.48 -11.84 14.43
C SER A 18 17.51 -11.36 13.34
N ARG A 19 17.75 -10.16 12.82
CA ARG A 19 17.00 -9.62 11.68
C ARG A 19 17.24 -10.51 10.47
N ALA A 20 16.17 -11.10 9.93
CA ALA A 20 16.27 -11.89 8.71
C ALA A 20 16.82 -11.03 7.57
N GLN A 21 17.79 -11.56 6.82
CA GLN A 21 18.35 -10.86 5.67
C GLN A 21 17.25 -10.57 4.65
N PRO A 22 17.22 -9.37 4.05
CA PRO A 22 16.28 -9.07 2.99
C PRO A 22 16.44 -10.05 1.83
N SER A 23 15.32 -10.55 1.33
CA SER A 23 15.27 -11.44 0.18
C SER A 23 14.33 -10.89 -0.87
N SER A 24 14.48 -11.35 -2.11
CA SER A 24 13.57 -10.98 -3.20
C SER A 24 13.25 -12.19 -4.05
N GLY A 25 12.13 -12.13 -4.73
CA GLY A 25 11.67 -13.18 -5.61
C GLY A 25 10.76 -12.65 -6.72
N THR A 26 10.35 -13.57 -7.56
CA THR A 26 9.40 -13.30 -8.64
C THR A 26 8.38 -14.44 -8.65
N THR A 27 7.09 -14.11 -8.71
CA THR A 27 6.03 -15.12 -8.81
C THR A 27 6.04 -15.79 -10.18
N ALA A 28 5.32 -16.89 -10.36
CA ALA A 28 5.14 -17.53 -11.67
C ALA A 28 4.51 -16.58 -12.71
N ALA A 29 3.74 -15.59 -12.27
CA ALA A 29 3.17 -14.53 -13.12
C ALA A 29 4.14 -13.37 -13.39
N GLY A 30 5.39 -13.46 -12.92
CA GLY A 30 6.43 -12.45 -13.12
C GLY A 30 6.38 -11.30 -12.12
N ILE A 31 5.51 -11.29 -11.13
CA ILE A 31 5.39 -10.21 -10.14
C ILE A 31 6.61 -10.22 -9.21
N TYR A 32 7.36 -9.12 -9.22
CA TYR A 32 8.54 -8.96 -8.37
C TYR A 32 8.16 -8.51 -6.96
N TYR A 33 8.74 -9.16 -5.96
CA TYR A 33 8.53 -8.83 -4.55
C TYR A 33 9.84 -8.88 -3.74
N GLU A 34 9.82 -8.22 -2.60
CA GLU A 34 10.88 -8.20 -1.61
C GLU A 34 10.31 -8.52 -0.23
N VAL A 35 11.12 -9.20 0.60
CA VAL A 35 10.76 -9.58 1.97
C VAL A 35 11.86 -9.10 2.90
N SER A 36 11.49 -8.46 4.02
CA SER A 36 12.40 -8.09 5.10
C SER A 36 11.78 -8.37 6.46
N GLY A 37 12.62 -8.46 7.49
CA GLY A 37 12.17 -8.71 8.85
C GLY A 37 11.63 -10.11 9.10
N SER A 38 11.04 -10.30 10.28
CA SER A 38 10.47 -11.57 10.75
C SER A 38 9.27 -11.29 11.67
N GLY A 39 8.42 -12.29 11.91
CA GLY A 39 7.22 -12.16 12.72
C GLY A 39 5.93 -12.23 11.92
N GLU A 40 4.85 -11.59 12.39
CA GLU A 40 3.55 -11.58 11.69
C GLU A 40 3.69 -10.93 10.30
N PRO A 41 3.11 -11.55 9.25
CA PRO A 41 3.25 -11.03 7.90
C PRO A 41 2.44 -9.76 7.65
N ILE A 42 3.09 -8.78 7.00
CA ILE A 42 2.47 -7.58 6.43
C ILE A 42 2.80 -7.53 4.96
N VAL A 43 1.84 -7.26 4.09
CA VAL A 43 2.07 -6.98 2.68
C VAL A 43 1.69 -5.53 2.35
N LEU A 44 2.59 -4.83 1.65
CA LEU A 44 2.46 -3.42 1.28
C LEU A 44 2.20 -3.31 -0.23
N VAL A 45 1.08 -2.66 -0.60
CA VAL A 45 0.62 -2.49 -1.98
C VAL A 45 0.68 -1.01 -2.36
N HIS A 46 1.53 -0.67 -3.32
CA HIS A 46 1.82 0.73 -3.68
C HIS A 46 0.74 1.40 -4.53
N ALA A 47 0.80 2.73 -4.64
CA ALA A 47 -0.08 3.55 -5.46
C ALA A 47 0.26 3.46 -6.96
N PHE A 48 -0.67 3.93 -7.81
CA PHE A 48 -0.40 4.13 -9.24
C PHE A 48 0.77 5.09 -9.47
N SER A 49 1.50 4.91 -10.56
CA SER A 49 2.64 5.70 -11.05
C SER A 49 3.94 5.63 -10.24
N VAL A 50 3.92 5.01 -9.09
CA VAL A 50 5.10 4.74 -8.25
C VAL A 50 5.35 3.23 -8.17
N ASP A 51 6.25 2.77 -7.32
CA ASP A 51 6.54 1.34 -7.13
C ASP A 51 6.77 1.02 -5.65
N ARG A 52 7.10 -0.25 -5.34
CA ARG A 52 7.31 -0.74 -3.97
C ARG A 52 8.27 0.12 -3.14
N ARG A 53 9.18 0.89 -3.77
CA ARG A 53 10.18 1.72 -3.09
C ARG A 53 9.54 2.88 -2.31
N MET A 54 8.30 3.28 -2.63
CA MET A 54 7.57 4.27 -1.85
C MET A 54 7.41 3.89 -0.38
N TRP A 55 7.53 2.61 -0.06
CA TRP A 55 7.37 2.07 1.29
C TRP A 55 8.65 2.03 2.12
N ALA A 56 9.75 2.64 1.66
CA ALA A 56 11.07 2.56 2.33
C ALA A 56 11.02 2.97 3.81
N ALA A 57 10.31 4.06 4.13
CA ALA A 57 10.16 4.54 5.50
C ALA A 57 9.31 3.59 6.37
N GLN A 58 8.27 2.95 5.78
CA GLN A 58 7.44 1.98 6.46
C GLN A 58 8.18 0.65 6.71
N ILE A 59 9.03 0.23 5.78
CA ILE A 59 9.93 -0.90 6.00
C ILE A 59 10.82 -0.65 7.23
N ALA A 60 11.48 0.53 7.28
CA ALA A 60 12.36 0.85 8.40
C ALA A 60 11.67 0.83 9.77
N ALA A 61 10.37 1.21 9.81
CA ALA A 61 9.56 1.21 11.02
C ALA A 61 9.04 -0.19 11.41
N LEU A 62 8.69 -1.01 10.42
CA LEU A 62 7.93 -2.25 10.65
C LEU A 62 8.79 -3.52 10.68
N ASP A 63 9.88 -3.63 9.90
CA ASP A 63 10.63 -4.87 9.70
C ASP A 63 11.47 -5.33 10.90
N THR A 64 11.54 -4.52 11.95
CA THR A 64 12.10 -4.92 13.25
C THR A 64 11.16 -5.83 14.06
N ARG A 65 9.85 -5.83 13.74
CA ARG A 65 8.80 -6.53 14.50
C ARG A 65 7.91 -7.42 13.62
N PHE A 66 7.91 -7.18 12.32
CA PHE A 66 7.04 -7.84 11.35
C PHE A 66 7.85 -8.40 10.18
N ARG A 67 7.33 -9.45 9.58
CA ARG A 67 7.79 -9.91 8.27
C ARG A 67 7.10 -9.08 7.19
N VAL A 68 7.81 -8.12 6.62
CA VAL A 68 7.23 -7.17 5.67
C VAL A 68 7.53 -7.59 4.25
N ILE A 69 6.46 -7.72 3.45
CA ILE A 69 6.50 -8.03 2.03
C ILE A 69 6.06 -6.76 1.30
N ARG A 70 6.80 -6.37 0.26
CA ARG A 70 6.38 -5.33 -0.68
C ARG A 70 6.61 -5.82 -2.10
N TYR A 71 5.74 -5.45 -3.02
CA TYR A 71 5.86 -5.90 -4.38
C TYR A 71 5.54 -4.79 -5.37
N ASP A 72 5.94 -4.96 -6.62
CA ASP A 72 5.57 -4.05 -7.70
C ASP A 72 4.29 -4.56 -8.37
N LEU A 73 3.26 -3.73 -8.43
CA LEU A 73 2.07 -4.00 -9.23
C LEU A 73 2.48 -4.28 -10.68
N ARG A 74 1.67 -5.08 -11.38
CA ARG A 74 1.90 -5.38 -12.79
C ARG A 74 2.08 -4.11 -13.61
N GLY A 75 3.14 -4.09 -14.43
CA GLY A 75 3.51 -2.91 -15.20
C GLY A 75 4.41 -1.90 -14.48
N HIS A 76 4.56 -1.99 -13.16
CA HIS A 76 5.38 -1.07 -12.36
C HIS A 76 6.73 -1.68 -11.98
N GLY A 77 7.69 -0.82 -11.65
CA GLY A 77 8.99 -1.22 -11.12
C GLY A 77 9.65 -2.35 -11.90
N LYS A 78 9.88 -3.49 -11.26
CA LYS A 78 10.47 -4.70 -11.87
C LYS A 78 9.44 -5.72 -12.36
N SER A 79 8.15 -5.52 -12.09
CA SER A 79 7.08 -6.39 -12.58
C SER A 79 6.80 -6.17 -14.07
N PRO A 80 6.49 -7.21 -14.86
CA PRO A 80 6.31 -7.09 -16.30
C PRO A 80 5.07 -6.27 -16.67
N ALA A 81 5.08 -5.73 -17.87
CA ALA A 81 3.89 -5.16 -18.49
C ALA A 81 2.79 -6.20 -18.63
N PRO A 82 1.50 -5.81 -18.51
CA PRO A 82 0.40 -6.73 -18.76
C PRO A 82 0.33 -7.08 -20.25
N THR A 83 0.27 -8.36 -20.56
CA THR A 83 0.11 -8.91 -21.92
C THR A 83 -1.26 -9.49 -22.16
N SER A 84 -2.06 -9.66 -21.11
CA SER A 84 -3.41 -10.20 -21.11
C SER A 84 -4.22 -9.60 -19.96
N PRO A 85 -5.56 -9.75 -19.95
CA PRO A 85 -6.37 -9.39 -18.78
C PRO A 85 -5.89 -10.08 -17.50
N TYR A 86 -5.86 -9.35 -16.38
CA TYR A 86 -5.40 -9.84 -15.08
C TYR A 86 -6.17 -9.18 -13.95
N SER A 87 -6.14 -9.79 -12.75
CA SER A 87 -6.71 -9.24 -11.54
C SER A 87 -5.61 -8.87 -10.55
N GLN A 88 -5.65 -7.65 -10.00
CA GLN A 88 -4.67 -7.23 -8.99
C GLN A 88 -4.77 -8.05 -7.70
N HIS A 89 -5.97 -8.48 -7.31
CA HIS A 89 -6.17 -9.36 -6.16
C HIS A 89 -5.57 -10.76 -6.37
N ASP A 90 -5.57 -11.30 -7.61
CA ASP A 90 -4.89 -12.57 -7.93
C ASP A 90 -3.38 -12.41 -7.94
N ASP A 91 -2.85 -11.28 -8.43
CA ASP A 91 -1.43 -10.97 -8.34
C ASP A 91 -0.98 -10.90 -6.89
N LEU A 92 -1.74 -10.23 -6.01
CA LEU A 92 -1.45 -10.18 -4.57
C LEU A 92 -1.49 -11.58 -3.93
N ARG A 93 -2.47 -12.42 -4.29
CA ARG A 93 -2.49 -13.83 -3.85
C ARG A 93 -1.20 -14.55 -4.26
N SER A 94 -0.80 -14.40 -5.52
CA SER A 94 0.42 -15.06 -6.04
C SER A 94 1.69 -14.61 -5.31
N VAL A 95 1.76 -13.36 -4.88
CA VAL A 95 2.86 -12.82 -4.07
C VAL A 95 2.88 -13.47 -2.69
N LEU A 96 1.75 -13.56 -2.00
CA LEU A 96 1.66 -14.22 -0.70
C LEU A 96 2.03 -15.70 -0.79
N ASP A 97 1.55 -16.39 -1.83
CA ASP A 97 1.84 -17.81 -2.07
C ASP A 97 3.35 -18.02 -2.32
N ALA A 98 3.96 -17.21 -3.19
CA ALA A 98 5.40 -17.27 -3.48
C ALA A 98 6.26 -16.91 -2.26
N ALA A 99 5.77 -16.02 -1.39
CA ALA A 99 6.42 -15.69 -0.13
C ALA A 99 6.16 -16.74 0.99
N GLY A 100 5.37 -17.79 0.74
CA GLY A 100 5.03 -18.81 1.73
C GLY A 100 4.17 -18.27 2.88
N VAL A 101 3.25 -17.33 2.59
CA VAL A 101 2.40 -16.65 3.58
C VAL A 101 0.94 -17.04 3.37
N ALA A 102 0.36 -17.74 4.33
CA ALA A 102 -1.04 -18.14 4.29
C ALA A 102 -2.00 -16.99 4.56
N ARG A 103 -1.66 -16.07 5.49
CA ARG A 103 -2.49 -14.96 5.93
C ARG A 103 -1.64 -13.77 6.33
N ALA A 104 -2.02 -12.55 5.95
CA ALA A 104 -1.25 -11.34 6.23
C ALA A 104 -2.14 -10.15 6.63
N THR A 105 -1.55 -9.15 7.30
CA THR A 105 -2.09 -7.80 7.29
C THR A 105 -1.82 -7.20 5.91
N VAL A 106 -2.85 -6.69 5.24
CA VAL A 106 -2.74 -6.08 3.92
C VAL A 106 -2.85 -4.57 4.06
N ILE A 107 -1.84 -3.84 3.59
CA ILE A 107 -1.78 -2.38 3.63
C ILE A 107 -1.64 -1.88 2.20
N GLY A 108 -2.62 -1.13 1.73
CA GLY A 108 -2.60 -0.55 0.39
C GLY A 108 -2.81 0.96 0.38
N LEU A 109 -2.21 1.65 -0.60
CA LEU A 109 -2.42 3.08 -0.81
C LEU A 109 -2.97 3.33 -2.22
N SER A 110 -4.04 4.13 -2.35
CA SER A 110 -4.64 4.54 -3.62
C SER A 110 -5.06 3.33 -4.49
N ALA A 111 -4.45 3.11 -5.64
CA ALA A 111 -4.66 1.90 -6.45
C ALA A 111 -4.32 0.62 -5.68
N GLY A 112 -3.31 0.66 -4.80
CA GLY A 112 -2.99 -0.44 -3.90
C GLY A 112 -4.07 -0.68 -2.85
N ALA A 113 -4.79 0.36 -2.41
CA ALA A 113 -5.92 0.22 -1.50
C ALA A 113 -7.15 -0.41 -2.21
N GLU A 114 -7.38 -0.06 -3.48
CA GLU A 114 -8.38 -0.75 -4.31
C GLU A 114 -8.05 -2.25 -4.43
N ALA A 115 -6.81 -2.58 -4.78
CA ALA A 115 -6.36 -3.97 -4.87
C ALA A 115 -6.47 -4.72 -3.53
N ALA A 116 -6.14 -4.08 -2.41
CA ALA A 116 -6.24 -4.65 -1.07
C ALA A 116 -7.70 -4.90 -0.66
N THR A 117 -8.62 -3.99 -0.99
CA THR A 117 -10.06 -4.13 -0.74
C THR A 117 -10.65 -5.26 -1.57
N ASP A 118 -10.34 -5.32 -2.87
CA ASP A 118 -10.77 -6.40 -3.75
C ASP A 118 -10.19 -7.75 -3.28
N PHE A 119 -8.95 -7.77 -2.79
CA PHE A 119 -8.33 -8.97 -2.22
C PHE A 119 -9.05 -9.46 -0.95
N ALA A 120 -9.43 -8.54 -0.06
CA ALA A 120 -10.16 -8.90 1.16
C ALA A 120 -11.55 -9.50 0.87
N LEU A 121 -12.18 -9.11 -0.24
CA LEU A 121 -13.45 -9.65 -0.71
C LEU A 121 -13.29 -10.98 -1.46
N ALA A 122 -12.23 -11.13 -2.23
CA ALA A 122 -11.98 -12.36 -3.01
C ALA A 122 -11.38 -13.48 -2.15
N TYR A 123 -10.55 -13.13 -1.16
CA TYR A 123 -9.79 -14.07 -0.34
C TYR A 123 -9.85 -13.71 1.16
N PRO A 124 -11.04 -13.68 1.79
CA PRO A 124 -11.22 -13.20 3.17
C PRO A 124 -10.35 -13.95 4.19
N ASP A 125 -10.14 -15.24 4.01
CA ASP A 125 -9.32 -16.07 4.91
C ASP A 125 -7.82 -15.73 4.85
N ARG A 126 -7.39 -15.04 3.79
CA ARG A 126 -6.01 -14.62 3.59
C ARG A 126 -5.69 -13.26 4.26
N VAL A 127 -6.69 -12.55 4.79
CA VAL A 127 -6.53 -11.20 5.37
C VAL A 127 -6.72 -11.23 6.88
N ALA A 128 -5.64 -10.94 7.61
CA ALA A 128 -5.67 -10.83 9.07
C ALA A 128 -6.25 -9.48 9.51
N ARG A 129 -5.77 -8.40 8.87
CA ARG A 129 -6.21 -7.01 9.05
C ARG A 129 -6.09 -6.30 7.71
N LEU A 130 -6.94 -5.30 7.49
CA LEU A 130 -6.91 -4.47 6.28
C LEU A 130 -6.60 -3.02 6.66
N VAL A 131 -5.63 -2.40 5.97
CA VAL A 131 -5.36 -0.96 6.05
C VAL A 131 -5.46 -0.38 4.64
N VAL A 132 -6.36 0.57 4.44
CA VAL A 132 -6.55 1.27 3.17
C VAL A 132 -6.26 2.75 3.37
N ALA A 133 -5.25 3.24 2.65
CA ALA A 133 -4.78 4.61 2.75
C ALA A 133 -5.10 5.40 1.48
N SER A 134 -5.65 6.62 1.62
CA SER A 134 -6.03 7.49 0.48
C SER A 134 -6.68 6.68 -0.66
N PRO A 135 -7.76 5.94 -0.38
CA PRO A 135 -8.14 4.77 -1.17
C PRO A 135 -8.77 5.08 -2.52
N GLY A 136 -8.36 4.30 -3.54
CA GLY A 136 -9.23 3.94 -4.63
C GLY A 136 -10.28 2.93 -4.16
N LEU A 137 -11.44 2.89 -4.80
CA LEU A 137 -12.53 1.96 -4.48
C LEU A 137 -13.19 1.46 -5.76
N SER A 138 -13.13 0.16 -5.98
CA SER A 138 -13.73 -0.49 -7.14
C SER A 138 -15.24 -0.25 -7.19
N GLY A 139 -15.72 0.30 -8.32
CA GLY A 139 -17.12 0.69 -8.54
C GLY A 139 -17.50 2.08 -8.06
N TYR A 140 -16.62 2.82 -7.41
CA TYR A 140 -16.81 4.24 -7.17
C TYR A 140 -16.49 5.04 -8.45
N VAL A 141 -17.36 5.94 -8.82
CA VAL A 141 -17.18 6.81 -10.01
C VAL A 141 -16.95 8.24 -9.51
N PRO A 142 -15.71 8.73 -9.56
CA PRO A 142 -15.43 10.10 -9.17
C PRO A 142 -16.05 11.10 -10.15
N PRO A 143 -16.27 12.36 -9.74
CA PRO A 143 -16.62 13.43 -10.67
C PRO A 143 -15.51 13.60 -11.73
N PRO A 144 -15.82 14.24 -12.89
CA PRO A 144 -14.83 14.45 -13.93
C PRO A 144 -13.56 15.14 -13.40
N LEU A 145 -12.41 14.48 -13.56
CA LEU A 145 -11.10 14.97 -13.12
C LEU A 145 -10.41 15.69 -14.28
N THR A 146 -10.81 16.93 -14.57
CA THR A 146 -10.34 17.68 -15.74
C THR A 146 -8.82 17.89 -15.76
N TRP A 147 -8.18 17.93 -14.60
CA TRP A 147 -6.73 18.05 -14.46
C TRP A 147 -5.96 16.83 -15.01
N THR A 148 -6.62 15.70 -15.25
CA THR A 148 -5.97 14.51 -15.86
C THR A 148 -5.89 14.60 -17.38
N GLN A 149 -6.67 15.45 -18.03
CA GLN A 149 -6.76 15.55 -19.49
C GLN A 149 -5.38 15.80 -20.17
N PRO A 150 -4.56 16.78 -19.73
CA PRO A 150 -3.25 17.01 -20.36
C PRO A 150 -2.33 15.78 -20.26
N VAL A 151 -2.38 15.05 -19.14
CA VAL A 151 -1.60 13.85 -18.92
C VAL A 151 -1.95 12.76 -19.93
N PHE A 152 -3.26 12.46 -20.08
CA PHE A 152 -3.70 11.43 -21.01
C PHE A 152 -3.56 11.85 -22.47
N GLN A 153 -3.64 13.14 -22.79
CA GLN A 153 -3.35 13.64 -24.14
C GLN A 153 -1.87 13.42 -24.50
N ALA A 154 -0.93 13.75 -23.61
CA ALA A 154 0.50 13.48 -23.80
C ALA A 154 0.76 11.98 -23.96
N ALA A 155 0.18 11.13 -23.12
CA ALA A 155 0.31 9.68 -23.25
C ALA A 155 -0.25 9.17 -24.59
N ALA A 156 -1.41 9.65 -25.02
CA ALA A 156 -2.05 9.25 -26.28
C ALA A 156 -1.24 9.68 -27.52
N SER A 157 -0.51 10.81 -27.44
CA SER A 157 0.39 11.26 -28.50
C SER A 157 1.74 10.51 -28.52
N GLY A 158 1.99 9.62 -27.54
CA GLY A 158 3.24 8.89 -27.40
C GLY A 158 4.31 9.59 -26.58
N ASP A 159 4.01 10.76 -26.01
CA ASP A 159 4.92 11.50 -25.11
C ASP A 159 4.76 10.96 -23.67
N ALA A 160 5.31 9.77 -23.41
CA ALA A 160 5.24 9.14 -22.11
C ALA A 160 5.99 9.91 -21.02
N GLU A 161 7.11 10.55 -21.37
CA GLU A 161 7.90 11.37 -20.44
C GLU A 161 7.18 12.66 -20.09
N GLY A 162 6.59 13.34 -21.07
CA GLY A 162 5.73 14.50 -20.87
C GLY A 162 4.52 14.17 -20.01
N ALA A 163 3.85 13.04 -20.25
CA ALA A 163 2.76 12.56 -19.43
C ALA A 163 3.18 12.33 -17.97
N ALA A 164 4.35 11.73 -17.72
CA ALA A 164 4.88 11.54 -16.38
C ALA A 164 5.20 12.87 -15.67
N LYS A 165 5.76 13.83 -16.39
CA LYS A 165 6.04 15.18 -15.86
C LYS A 165 4.74 15.92 -15.52
N LEU A 166 3.76 15.92 -16.42
CA LEU A 166 2.44 16.51 -16.18
C LEU A 166 1.72 15.82 -15.00
N TRP A 167 1.88 14.51 -14.85
CA TRP A 167 1.33 13.79 -13.70
C TRP A 167 1.91 14.26 -12.38
N LEU A 168 3.22 14.53 -12.31
CA LEU A 168 3.89 15.07 -11.11
C LEU A 168 3.33 16.44 -10.69
N ASP A 169 2.85 17.24 -11.65
CA ASP A 169 2.29 18.57 -11.40
C ASP A 169 0.80 18.51 -11.01
N THR A 170 0.19 17.33 -10.97
CA THR A 170 -1.22 17.19 -10.61
C THR A 170 -1.46 17.32 -9.10
N PRO A 171 -2.68 17.73 -8.68
CA PRO A 171 -3.01 17.85 -7.26
C PRO A 171 -2.86 16.55 -6.46
N ILE A 172 -3.01 15.39 -7.11
CA ILE A 172 -2.88 14.07 -6.47
C ILE A 172 -1.43 13.73 -6.10
N MET A 173 -0.46 14.33 -6.77
CA MET A 173 0.97 14.10 -6.49
C MET A 173 1.56 15.16 -5.54
N ALA A 174 0.78 16.19 -5.20
CA ALA A 174 1.25 17.29 -4.37
C ALA A 174 1.44 16.86 -2.91
N LEU A 175 2.66 17.02 -2.39
CA LEU A 175 2.96 16.91 -0.97
C LEU A 175 2.53 18.20 -0.26
N ARG A 176 1.87 18.08 0.89
CA ARG A 176 1.27 19.21 1.62
C ARG A 176 1.90 19.45 2.98
N SER A 177 2.45 18.42 3.59
CA SER A 177 3.02 18.47 4.94
C SER A 177 4.56 18.44 4.90
N ASP A 178 5.14 17.45 4.22
CA ASP A 178 6.58 17.28 4.10
C ASP A 178 7.02 17.24 2.64
N THR A 179 7.51 18.36 2.12
CA THR A 179 8.01 18.46 0.75
C THR A 179 9.39 17.81 0.55
N SER A 180 10.06 17.35 1.60
CA SER A 180 11.38 16.70 1.50
C SER A 180 11.34 15.42 0.66
N ALA A 181 10.19 14.75 0.62
CA ALA A 181 9.96 13.56 -0.21
C ALA A 181 9.74 13.85 -1.70
N ALA A 182 9.69 15.12 -2.14
CA ALA A 182 9.38 15.47 -3.53
C ALA A 182 10.39 14.86 -4.53
N ALA A 183 11.68 14.84 -4.18
CA ALA A 183 12.70 14.22 -5.02
C ALA A 183 12.49 12.70 -5.18
N ILE A 184 12.09 12.03 -4.10
CA ILE A 184 11.76 10.59 -4.10
C ILE A 184 10.51 10.34 -4.96
N VAL A 185 9.46 11.13 -4.80
CA VAL A 185 8.23 11.01 -5.60
C VAL A 185 8.55 11.18 -7.09
N ARG A 186 9.34 12.21 -7.44
CA ARG A 186 9.79 12.43 -8.81
C ARG A 186 10.57 11.25 -9.36
N GLU A 187 11.55 10.73 -8.61
CA GLU A 187 12.33 9.56 -9.00
C GLU A 187 11.43 8.36 -9.28
N LEU A 188 10.49 8.06 -8.37
CA LEU A 188 9.57 6.93 -8.49
C LEU A 188 8.69 7.04 -9.73
N VAL A 189 8.09 8.21 -9.98
CA VAL A 189 7.23 8.44 -11.15
C VAL A 189 8.04 8.33 -12.45
N MET A 190 9.22 8.97 -12.51
CA MET A 190 10.07 8.92 -13.71
C MET A 190 10.64 7.53 -13.98
N ALA A 191 10.88 6.73 -12.95
CA ALA A 191 11.26 5.32 -13.13
C ALA A 191 10.14 4.45 -13.71
N ASN A 192 8.90 4.92 -13.65
CA ASN A 192 7.70 4.21 -14.13
C ASN A 192 7.08 4.86 -15.38
N VAL A 193 7.84 5.65 -16.16
CA VAL A 193 7.38 6.32 -17.40
C VAL A 193 6.68 5.37 -18.36
N ARG A 194 7.11 4.10 -18.43
CA ARG A 194 6.51 3.08 -19.32
C ARG A 194 5.01 2.88 -19.10
N LEU A 195 4.46 3.22 -17.92
CA LEU A 195 3.02 3.13 -17.65
C LEU A 195 2.19 3.93 -18.64
N TRP A 196 2.73 5.04 -19.11
CA TRP A 196 2.08 5.95 -20.04
C TRP A 196 2.13 5.46 -21.50
N THR A 197 2.83 4.36 -21.78
CA THR A 197 2.83 3.73 -23.11
C THR A 197 1.75 2.67 -23.29
N TYR A 198 1.05 2.27 -22.22
CA TYR A 198 0.05 1.22 -22.27
C TYR A 198 -1.26 1.74 -22.87
N LYS A 199 -1.67 1.15 -24.00
CA LYS A 199 -2.85 1.57 -24.77
C LYS A 199 -4.18 1.12 -24.14
N ALA A 200 -4.15 0.18 -23.22
CA ALA A 200 -5.33 -0.35 -22.55
C ALA A 200 -5.02 -0.69 -21.10
N ASN A 201 -6.02 -0.58 -20.23
CA ASN A 201 -5.94 -1.07 -18.87
C ASN A 201 -6.65 -2.44 -18.80
N PRO A 202 -5.91 -3.56 -18.87
CA PRO A 202 -6.49 -4.90 -18.86
C PRO A 202 -6.85 -5.41 -17.48
N VAL A 203 -6.94 -4.54 -16.46
CA VAL A 203 -7.30 -4.90 -15.09
C VAL A 203 -8.74 -5.35 -15.03
N GLN A 204 -8.95 -6.60 -14.60
CA GLN A 204 -10.25 -7.16 -14.28
C GLN A 204 -10.57 -6.90 -12.79
N ARG A 205 -11.65 -6.18 -12.54
CA ARG A 205 -12.18 -5.92 -11.21
C ARG A 205 -13.21 -6.98 -10.81
N LEU A 206 -13.52 -7.01 -9.52
CA LEU A 206 -14.57 -7.88 -8.99
C LEU A 206 -15.95 -7.52 -9.59
N THR A 207 -16.76 -8.55 -9.80
CA THR A 207 -18.16 -8.41 -10.20
C THR A 207 -19.04 -9.20 -9.22
N PRO A 208 -19.91 -8.55 -8.43
CA PRO A 208 -20.11 -7.09 -8.30
C PRO A 208 -18.87 -6.36 -7.73
N PRO A 209 -18.70 -5.05 -8.02
CA PRO A 209 -17.56 -4.27 -7.53
C PRO A 209 -17.61 -4.07 -6.01
N ALA A 210 -16.43 -3.78 -5.42
CA ALA A 210 -16.26 -3.70 -3.97
C ALA A 210 -17.23 -2.75 -3.26
N ILE A 211 -17.55 -1.60 -3.85
CA ILE A 211 -18.51 -0.64 -3.26
C ILE A 211 -19.87 -1.26 -2.90
N LYS A 212 -20.28 -2.31 -3.61
CA LYS A 212 -21.55 -3.03 -3.36
C LYS A 212 -21.41 -4.17 -2.36
N ARG A 213 -20.19 -4.43 -1.87
CA ARG A 213 -19.85 -5.62 -1.09
C ARG A 213 -19.10 -5.33 0.21
N LEU A 214 -18.91 -4.05 0.57
CA LEU A 214 -18.10 -3.62 1.72
C LEU A 214 -18.50 -4.31 3.02
N SER A 215 -19.80 -4.56 3.24
CA SER A 215 -20.31 -5.26 4.42
C SER A 215 -19.87 -6.74 4.54
N GLU A 216 -19.32 -7.33 3.48
CA GLU A 216 -18.78 -8.70 3.49
C GLU A 216 -17.37 -8.75 4.14
N ILE A 217 -16.65 -7.63 4.20
CA ILE A 217 -15.34 -7.55 4.85
C ILE A 217 -15.52 -7.67 6.37
N LYS A 218 -14.92 -8.71 6.97
CA LYS A 218 -15.06 -9.03 8.41
C LYS A 218 -13.78 -8.84 9.21
N CYS A 219 -12.64 -8.69 8.54
CA CYS A 219 -11.38 -8.45 9.23
C CYS A 219 -11.33 -7.02 9.83
N PRO A 220 -10.62 -6.81 10.94
CA PRO A 220 -10.37 -5.47 11.46
C PRO A 220 -9.81 -4.57 10.36
N THR A 221 -10.42 -3.39 10.19
CA THR A 221 -10.09 -2.48 9.09
C THR A 221 -9.77 -1.09 9.61
N LEU A 222 -8.69 -0.50 9.07
CA LEU A 222 -8.30 0.90 9.27
C LEU A 222 -8.33 1.63 7.93
N VAL A 223 -9.04 2.73 7.88
CA VAL A 223 -9.05 3.68 6.75
C VAL A 223 -8.21 4.89 7.15
N ILE A 224 -7.21 5.24 6.35
CA ILE A 224 -6.35 6.43 6.56
C ILE A 224 -6.54 7.37 5.38
N VAL A 225 -6.72 8.66 5.64
CA VAL A 225 -6.82 9.67 4.57
C VAL A 225 -6.14 10.97 5.00
N GLY A 226 -5.49 11.63 4.07
CA GLY A 226 -4.93 12.97 4.31
C GLY A 226 -6.05 14.03 4.42
N GLU A 227 -5.93 14.96 5.36
CA GLU A 227 -6.88 16.07 5.51
C GLU A 227 -7.00 16.90 4.24
N GLN A 228 -5.88 17.10 3.53
CA GLN A 228 -5.79 17.86 2.28
C GLN A 228 -5.81 16.97 1.03
N ASP A 229 -6.21 15.70 1.18
CA ASP A 229 -6.44 14.84 0.02
C ASP A 229 -7.64 15.32 -0.81
N LEU A 230 -7.72 14.86 -2.04
CA LEU A 230 -8.77 15.26 -2.99
C LEU A 230 -10.17 14.88 -2.49
N PRO A 231 -11.19 15.70 -2.76
CA PRO A 231 -12.55 15.45 -2.25
C PRO A 231 -13.08 14.05 -2.57
N HIS A 232 -12.89 13.55 -3.78
CA HIS A 232 -13.36 12.23 -4.19
C HIS A 232 -12.61 11.07 -3.47
N ILE A 233 -11.35 11.27 -3.08
CA ILE A 233 -10.59 10.30 -2.28
C ILE A 233 -11.13 10.27 -0.83
N LYS A 234 -11.42 11.44 -0.27
CA LYS A 234 -12.04 11.54 1.06
C LYS A 234 -13.44 10.93 1.09
N GLU A 235 -14.20 11.09 0.01
CA GLU A 235 -15.50 10.45 -0.15
C GLU A 235 -15.36 8.92 -0.22
N ALA A 236 -14.44 8.39 -1.02
CA ALA A 236 -14.17 6.95 -1.08
C ALA A 236 -13.73 6.39 0.28
N ALA A 237 -12.92 7.14 1.04
CA ALA A 237 -12.52 6.77 2.40
C ALA A 237 -13.73 6.71 3.34
N GLY A 238 -14.62 7.70 3.27
CA GLY A 238 -15.87 7.72 4.04
C GLY A 238 -16.79 6.55 3.72
N LEU A 239 -16.94 6.19 2.43
CA LEU A 239 -17.73 5.03 1.99
C LEU A 239 -17.15 3.71 2.53
N LEU A 240 -15.83 3.54 2.51
CA LEU A 240 -15.16 2.37 3.09
C LEU A 240 -15.37 2.30 4.60
N ALA A 241 -15.18 3.40 5.31
CA ALA A 241 -15.36 3.45 6.76
C ALA A 241 -16.81 3.18 7.19
N ALA A 242 -17.79 3.68 6.45
CA ALA A 242 -19.21 3.47 6.71
C ALA A 242 -19.69 2.07 6.29
N GLY A 243 -19.15 1.52 5.18
CA GLY A 243 -19.60 0.26 4.61
C GLY A 243 -18.99 -0.99 5.25
N ILE A 244 -17.80 -0.87 5.86
CA ILE A 244 -17.12 -2.00 6.51
C ILE A 244 -17.44 -1.98 8.02
N GLY A 245 -18.09 -3.03 8.51
CA GLY A 245 -18.50 -3.13 9.92
C GLY A 245 -17.29 -3.07 10.88
N GLY A 246 -17.28 -2.09 11.78
CA GLY A 246 -16.22 -1.90 12.77
C GLY A 246 -14.94 -1.26 12.23
N ALA A 247 -14.95 -0.74 10.99
CA ALA A 247 -13.81 0.00 10.45
C ALA A 247 -13.53 1.28 11.28
N LYS A 248 -12.25 1.53 11.54
CA LYS A 248 -11.78 2.79 12.13
C LYS A 248 -11.29 3.72 11.01
N GLN A 249 -11.53 5.03 11.16
CA GLN A 249 -10.97 6.02 10.22
C GLN A 249 -10.04 6.98 10.95
N VAL A 250 -8.91 7.28 10.33
CA VAL A 250 -7.94 8.30 10.77
C VAL A 250 -7.74 9.30 9.65
N THR A 251 -7.96 10.57 9.95
CA THR A 251 -7.57 11.69 9.09
C THR A 251 -6.24 12.25 9.55
N VAL A 252 -5.25 12.23 8.66
CA VAL A 252 -3.90 12.73 8.95
C VAL A 252 -3.85 14.23 8.66
N PRO A 253 -3.58 15.09 9.67
CA PRO A 253 -3.58 16.54 9.49
C PRO A 253 -2.56 17.00 8.45
N ARG A 254 -2.93 17.97 7.66
CA ARG A 254 -2.11 18.64 6.63
C ARG A 254 -1.58 17.73 5.51
N ALA A 255 -1.80 16.43 5.57
CA ALA A 255 -1.31 15.51 4.55
C ALA A 255 -2.20 15.50 3.30
N GLY A 256 -1.57 15.34 2.13
CA GLY A 256 -2.21 15.09 0.84
C GLY A 256 -2.38 13.60 0.55
N HIS A 257 -2.40 13.25 -0.76
CA HIS A 257 -2.72 11.90 -1.23
C HIS A 257 -1.65 10.85 -0.89
N LEU A 258 -0.38 11.16 -1.06
CA LEU A 258 0.72 10.24 -0.73
C LEU A 258 1.02 10.28 0.77
N VAL A 259 0.02 10.01 1.58
CA VAL A 259 0.02 10.22 3.04
C VAL A 259 1.18 9.51 3.76
N ASN A 260 1.66 8.40 3.24
CA ASN A 260 2.79 7.63 3.78
C ASN A 260 4.16 8.30 3.53
N LEU A 261 4.26 9.19 2.56
CA LEU A 261 5.44 10.00 2.25
C LEU A 261 5.31 11.42 2.78
N ASP A 262 4.11 11.99 2.68
CA ASP A 262 3.79 13.36 3.04
C ASP A 262 3.69 13.60 4.55
N ALA A 263 3.25 12.60 5.31
CA ALA A 263 3.14 12.64 6.79
C ALA A 263 3.59 11.29 7.37
N ARG A 264 4.83 10.94 7.08
CA ARG A 264 5.43 9.63 7.35
C ARG A 264 5.25 9.15 8.79
N ASP A 265 5.54 10.03 9.76
CA ASP A 265 5.55 9.64 11.17
C ASP A 265 4.13 9.46 11.71
N GLU A 266 3.18 10.31 11.29
CA GLU A 266 1.75 10.19 11.61
C GLU A 266 1.17 8.90 11.02
N PHE A 267 1.52 8.63 9.76
CA PHE A 267 1.09 7.41 9.07
C PHE A 267 1.62 6.15 9.78
N ASN A 268 2.90 6.11 10.13
CA ASN A 268 3.50 4.99 10.84
C ASN A 268 2.85 4.80 12.22
N ARG A 269 2.63 5.88 12.98
CA ARG A 269 1.95 5.80 14.29
C ARG A 269 0.52 5.25 14.16
N ALA A 270 -0.24 5.66 13.14
CA ALA A 270 -1.60 5.14 12.92
C ALA A 270 -1.59 3.64 12.68
N ILE A 271 -0.67 3.15 11.84
CA ILE A 271 -0.53 1.71 11.56
C ILE A 271 -0.09 0.96 12.83
N GLU A 272 0.94 1.42 13.52
CA GLU A 272 1.47 0.74 14.73
C GLU A 272 0.42 0.67 15.85
N SER A 273 -0.35 1.74 16.06
CA SER A 273 -1.46 1.75 17.00
C SER A 273 -2.51 0.68 16.62
N PHE A 274 -2.90 0.64 15.36
CA PHE A 274 -3.87 -0.34 14.86
C PHE A 274 -3.36 -1.78 14.97
N LEU A 275 -2.10 -2.04 14.64
CA LEU A 275 -1.49 -3.37 14.75
C LEU A 275 -1.37 -3.83 16.21
N SER A 276 -1.20 -2.92 17.15
CA SER A 276 -1.08 -3.20 18.59
C SER A 276 -2.45 -3.36 19.28
N GLY A 277 -3.57 -3.18 18.56
CA GLY A 277 -4.92 -3.27 19.13
C GLY A 277 -5.29 -2.09 20.04
N ARG A 278 -4.59 -0.98 19.91
CA ARG A 278 -4.80 0.27 20.68
C ARG A 278 -5.67 1.27 19.95
#